data_1ba10ab72cb9a6526473ea590284c96b
#
_entry.id   1ba10ab72cb9a6526473ea590284c96b
#
_cell.length_a   1.000
_cell.length_b   1.000
_cell.length_c   1.000
_cell.angle_alpha   90.00
_cell.angle_beta   90.00
_cell.angle_gamma   90.00
#
_symmetry.space_group_name_H-M   'P 1'
#
loop_
_entity.id
_entity.type
_entity.pdbx_description
1 polymer ?
#
loop_
_entity_poly.entity_id
_entity_poly.type
_entity_poly.pdbx_seq_one_letter_code
_entity_poly.pdbx_strand_id
1 'polypeptide(L)'
;RDVLGSRGLGDVYKRQAGVTELFVERMNNRARELGMQDTHFVNCTGLPAEGHVTSAWDIAVMSRELIVNHPDIRRFTTIWMDTLRDGQFQLSNTNKLIRFYQGATGLKTGSTDSARYCISATAEREGMELIAVVLKSPTGQQRFEDAKALLNYGFSTYGLVHASPEEPLPPVPVQLGAQGTVQPRVDPAEGLLLAEKSRLQGLEQTVTLPESAEAPVRQGDVLGTLTVTQNGETVLEVPIRAAETVEKLTFGQMPVSYTHLRAHETLRHL
;
A
#
# COMPACT_ATOMS: atom_id res chain seq x y z
N ARG A 1 39.05 -11.54 5.64
CA ARG A 1 38.21 -12.74 5.43
C ARG A 1 36.77 -12.28 5.67
N ASP A 2 36.11 -11.96 4.59
CA ASP A 2 34.74 -11.50 4.65
C ASP A 2 33.84 -12.68 5.06
N VAL A 3 33.24 -12.57 6.22
CA VAL A 3 32.19 -13.50 6.64
C VAL A 3 30.99 -13.20 5.77
N LEU A 4 30.67 -14.11 4.86
CA LEU A 4 29.53 -14.10 3.93
C LEU A 4 28.22 -14.01 4.70
N GLY A 5 27.65 -12.83 4.76
CA GLY A 5 26.36 -12.52 5.33
C GLY A 5 25.94 -11.12 4.93
N SER A 6 24.81 -10.64 5.45
CA SER A 6 24.29 -9.28 5.21
C SER A 6 25.31 -8.13 5.42
N ARG A 7 26.46 -8.43 6.01
CA ARG A 7 27.59 -7.51 6.17
C ARG A 7 28.26 -7.11 4.85
N GLY A 8 28.25 -7.99 3.83
CA GLY A 8 28.83 -7.68 2.51
C GLY A 8 28.09 -6.57 1.76
N LEU A 9 26.79 -6.38 2.00
CA LEU A 9 26.03 -5.27 1.44
C LEU A 9 26.48 -3.92 2.01
N GLY A 10 26.78 -3.84 3.32
CA GLY A 10 27.35 -2.64 3.93
C GLY A 10 28.66 -2.21 3.28
N ASP A 11 29.53 -3.14 2.89
CA ASP A 11 30.80 -2.83 2.25
C ASP A 11 30.65 -2.38 0.78
N VAL A 12 29.65 -2.85 0.06
CA VAL A 12 29.32 -2.36 -1.29
C VAL A 12 28.83 -0.91 -1.20
N TYR A 13 27.94 -0.60 -0.26
CA TYR A 13 27.45 0.77 -0.06
C TYR A 13 28.53 1.72 0.46
N LYS A 14 29.50 1.26 1.26
CA LYS A 14 30.67 2.03 1.63
C LYS A 14 31.45 2.54 0.41
N ARG A 15 31.66 1.67 -0.58
CA ARG A 15 32.36 2.04 -1.81
C ARG A 15 31.59 3.05 -2.66
N GLN A 16 30.26 2.94 -2.72
CA GLN A 16 29.42 3.85 -3.48
C GLN A 16 29.24 5.21 -2.80
N ALA A 17 29.24 5.26 -1.47
CA ALA A 17 29.13 6.51 -0.71
C ALA A 17 30.47 7.23 -0.52
N GLY A 18 31.60 6.58 -0.86
CA GLY A 18 32.94 7.12 -0.75
C GLY A 18 33.54 7.06 0.65
N VAL A 19 32.76 7.21 1.71
CA VAL A 19 33.19 7.17 3.11
C VAL A 19 32.07 6.56 3.95
N THR A 20 32.41 5.71 4.91
CA THR A 20 31.45 5.04 5.82
C THR A 20 30.59 6.04 6.59
N GLU A 21 31.22 7.11 7.04
CA GLU A 21 30.58 8.17 7.82
C GLU A 21 29.47 8.86 7.03
N LEU A 22 29.70 9.18 5.76
CA LEU A 22 28.67 9.76 4.88
C LEU A 22 27.50 8.81 4.66
N PHE A 23 27.74 7.51 4.60
CA PHE A 23 26.66 6.54 4.46
C PHE A 23 25.83 6.45 5.74
N VAL A 24 26.45 6.41 6.91
CA VAL A 24 25.76 6.43 8.21
C VAL A 24 24.96 7.73 8.39
N GLU A 25 25.53 8.87 7.97
CA GLU A 25 24.82 10.13 7.98
C GLU A 25 23.56 10.08 7.09
N ARG A 26 23.66 9.51 5.88
CA ARG A 26 22.47 9.29 5.02
C ARG A 26 21.44 8.38 5.66
N MET A 27 21.87 7.31 6.35
CA MET A 27 20.96 6.43 7.09
C MET A 27 20.21 7.21 8.17
N ASN A 28 20.90 8.03 8.96
CA ASN A 28 20.29 8.85 9.99
C ASN A 28 19.38 9.96 9.42
N ASN A 29 19.75 10.56 8.29
CA ASN A 29 18.91 11.53 7.59
C ASN A 29 17.62 10.86 7.14
N ARG A 30 17.73 9.68 6.52
CA ARG A 30 16.54 8.92 6.08
C ARG A 30 15.65 8.49 7.25
N ALA A 31 16.23 8.06 8.36
CA ALA A 31 15.48 7.75 9.58
C ALA A 31 14.66 8.96 10.06
N ARG A 32 15.25 10.16 10.07
CA ARG A 32 14.53 11.39 10.44
C ARG A 32 13.41 11.74 9.46
N GLU A 33 13.67 11.63 8.14
CA GLU A 33 12.66 11.85 7.10
C GLU A 33 11.45 10.91 7.26
N LEU A 34 11.69 9.67 7.68
CA LEU A 34 10.66 8.67 7.93
C LEU A 34 9.96 8.83 9.29
N GLY A 35 10.42 9.76 10.13
CA GLY A 35 9.86 9.97 11.48
C GLY A 35 10.28 8.92 12.51
N MET A 36 11.41 8.22 12.29
CA MET A 36 11.99 7.24 13.20
C MET A 36 12.71 7.93 14.36
N GLN A 37 11.97 8.28 15.40
CA GLN A 37 12.45 9.16 16.49
C GLN A 37 13.37 8.46 17.49
N ASP A 38 13.24 7.13 17.63
CA ASP A 38 14.02 6.31 18.56
C ASP A 38 15.19 5.60 17.88
N THR A 39 15.54 6.02 16.65
CA THR A 39 16.60 5.35 15.88
C THR A 39 17.81 6.25 15.67
N HIS A 40 18.96 5.70 16.00
CA HIS A 40 20.26 6.28 15.68
C HIS A 40 21.24 5.22 15.19
N PHE A 41 21.74 5.39 13.98
CA PHE A 41 22.73 4.52 13.38
C PHE A 41 24.13 5.05 13.65
N VAL A 42 25.01 4.22 14.20
CA VAL A 42 26.43 4.52 14.42
C VAL A 42 27.30 3.84 13.35
N ASN A 43 26.79 2.72 12.81
CA ASN A 43 27.45 2.00 11.72
C ASN A 43 26.41 1.40 10.75
N CYS A 44 26.88 1.01 9.57
CA CYS A 44 26.05 0.38 8.55
C CYS A 44 26.06 -1.15 8.59
N THR A 45 26.79 -1.76 9.50
CA THR A 45 26.98 -3.22 9.59
C THR A 45 26.04 -3.89 10.57
N GLY A 46 25.42 -3.12 11.49
CA GLY A 46 24.59 -3.63 12.57
C GLY A 46 25.38 -4.28 13.71
N LEU A 47 26.70 -4.03 13.79
CA LEU A 47 27.50 -4.45 14.93
C LEU A 47 27.19 -3.57 16.14
N PRO A 48 27.23 -4.14 17.36
CA PRO A 48 27.03 -3.37 18.58
C PRO A 48 27.99 -2.19 18.68
N ALA A 49 27.46 -1.02 18.96
CA ALA A 49 28.18 0.20 19.24
C ALA A 49 27.38 1.06 20.20
N GLU A 50 28.07 1.85 21.02
CA GLU A 50 27.41 2.79 21.92
C GLU A 50 26.55 3.78 21.11
N GLY A 51 25.29 4.00 21.53
CA GLY A 51 24.35 4.86 20.81
C GLY A 51 23.73 4.27 19.56
N HIS A 52 24.03 3.01 19.18
CA HIS A 52 23.37 2.32 18.06
C HIS A 52 22.04 1.72 18.53
N VAL A 53 20.95 2.46 18.37
CA VAL A 53 19.63 2.15 18.96
C VAL A 53 18.53 2.24 17.93
N THR A 54 17.44 1.53 18.20
CA THR A 54 16.18 1.60 17.46
C THR A 54 15.02 1.10 18.32
N SER A 55 13.77 1.34 17.87
CA SER A 55 12.56 0.77 18.45
C SER A 55 11.86 -0.19 17.49
N ALA A 56 10.93 -1.00 18.01
CA ALA A 56 10.12 -1.88 17.16
C ALA A 56 9.22 -1.07 16.23
N TRP A 57 8.74 0.07 16.68
CA TRP A 57 7.96 0.99 15.87
C TRP A 57 8.76 1.53 14.68
N ASP A 58 9.95 2.03 14.93
CA ASP A 58 10.80 2.60 13.88
C ASP A 58 11.20 1.53 12.84
N ILE A 59 11.49 0.31 13.28
CA ILE A 59 11.74 -0.80 12.36
C ILE A 59 10.49 -1.14 11.54
N ALA A 60 9.29 -1.04 12.11
CA ALA A 60 8.04 -1.23 11.35
C ALA A 60 7.84 -0.12 10.31
N VAL A 61 8.10 1.14 10.67
CA VAL A 61 8.05 2.30 9.75
C VAL A 61 9.02 2.10 8.58
N MET A 62 10.28 1.76 8.87
CA MET A 62 11.29 1.49 7.84
C MET A 62 10.90 0.30 6.95
N SER A 63 10.36 -0.76 7.56
CA SER A 63 9.92 -1.95 6.82
C SER A 63 8.76 -1.60 5.89
N ARG A 64 7.80 -0.79 6.35
CA ARG A 64 6.69 -0.30 5.54
C ARG A 64 7.19 0.51 4.34
N GLU A 65 8.11 1.45 4.58
CA GLU A 65 8.74 2.23 3.51
C GLU A 65 9.36 1.31 2.45
N LEU A 66 10.09 0.29 2.89
CA LEU A 66 10.78 -0.63 2.01
C LEU A 66 9.80 -1.46 1.15
N ILE A 67 8.73 -2.00 1.73
CA ILE A 67 7.79 -2.87 1.00
C ILE A 67 6.82 -2.09 0.10
N VAL A 68 6.47 -0.85 0.45
CA VAL A 68 5.54 -0.01 -0.31
C VAL A 68 6.25 0.72 -1.45
N ASN A 69 7.37 1.39 -1.15
CA ASN A 69 8.07 2.24 -2.11
C ASN A 69 9.21 1.54 -2.87
N HIS A 70 9.63 0.36 -2.40
CA HIS A 70 10.66 -0.47 -3.01
C HIS A 70 10.22 -1.95 -3.14
N PRO A 71 9.07 -2.24 -3.80
CA PRO A 71 8.44 -3.58 -3.81
C PRO A 71 9.33 -4.66 -4.43
N ASP A 72 10.31 -4.29 -5.24
CA ASP A 72 11.31 -5.21 -5.82
C ASP A 72 12.10 -5.98 -4.75
N ILE A 73 12.15 -5.50 -3.50
CA ILE A 73 12.82 -6.21 -2.40
C ILE A 73 12.23 -7.61 -2.18
N ARG A 74 10.94 -7.80 -2.46
CA ARG A 74 10.25 -9.10 -2.31
C ARG A 74 10.86 -10.19 -3.19
N ARG A 75 11.44 -9.83 -4.34
CA ARG A 75 12.16 -10.77 -5.22
C ARG A 75 13.33 -11.47 -4.52
N PHE A 76 13.87 -10.84 -3.47
CA PHE A 76 14.99 -11.37 -2.69
C PHE A 76 14.54 -11.95 -1.35
N THR A 77 13.61 -11.30 -0.67
CA THR A 77 13.21 -11.68 0.69
C THR A 77 12.37 -12.96 0.71
N THR A 78 11.72 -13.31 -0.39
CA THR A 78 10.92 -14.54 -0.54
C THR A 78 11.72 -15.77 -0.95
N ILE A 79 12.99 -15.61 -1.32
CA ILE A 79 13.84 -16.75 -1.67
C ILE A 79 14.11 -17.58 -0.41
N TRP A 80 13.71 -18.86 -0.40
CA TRP A 80 14.00 -19.76 0.70
C TRP A 80 15.39 -20.39 0.60
N MET A 81 15.76 -20.86 -0.59
CA MET A 81 17.05 -21.49 -0.86
C MET A 81 17.61 -21.00 -2.18
N ASP A 82 18.92 -20.85 -2.25
CA ASP A 82 19.65 -20.49 -3.45
C ASP A 82 21.02 -21.16 -3.44
N THR A 83 21.70 -21.14 -4.57
CA THR A 83 23.04 -21.71 -4.72
C THR A 83 24.01 -20.68 -5.27
N LEU A 84 25.27 -20.81 -4.86
CA LEU A 84 26.38 -20.01 -5.38
C LEU A 84 27.45 -20.93 -6.00
N ARG A 85 28.24 -20.35 -6.91
CA ARG A 85 29.38 -21.04 -7.55
C ARG A 85 28.99 -22.37 -8.20
N ASP A 86 28.05 -22.30 -9.14
CA ASP A 86 27.55 -23.46 -9.90
C ASP A 86 27.04 -24.61 -9.02
N GLY A 87 26.38 -24.26 -7.91
CA GLY A 87 25.77 -25.23 -6.99
C GLY A 87 26.70 -25.76 -5.88
N GLN A 88 27.96 -25.28 -5.82
CA GLN A 88 28.90 -25.72 -4.80
C GLN A 88 28.54 -25.27 -3.37
N PHE A 89 27.81 -24.17 -3.24
CA PHE A 89 27.37 -23.63 -1.96
C PHE A 89 25.85 -23.45 -1.96
N GLN A 90 25.19 -24.12 -1.04
CA GLN A 90 23.76 -23.96 -0.82
C GLN A 90 23.53 -22.93 0.29
N LEU A 91 22.68 -21.94 0.02
CA LEU A 91 22.24 -20.92 0.95
C LEU A 91 20.81 -21.17 1.33
N SER A 92 20.48 -20.93 2.60
CA SER A 92 19.10 -20.93 3.07
C SER A 92 18.78 -19.61 3.78
N ASN A 93 17.55 -19.15 3.62
CA ASN A 93 17.08 -17.95 4.28
C ASN A 93 17.04 -18.16 5.80
N THR A 94 17.61 -17.23 6.54
CA THR A 94 17.54 -17.26 8.00
C THR A 94 16.16 -16.96 8.54
N ASN A 95 15.29 -16.36 7.73
CA ASN A 95 13.87 -16.15 8.05
C ASN A 95 13.07 -17.42 7.71
N LYS A 96 12.91 -18.29 8.70
CA LYS A 96 12.15 -19.55 8.55
C LYS A 96 10.67 -19.34 8.21
N LEU A 97 10.10 -18.15 8.45
CA LEU A 97 8.70 -17.87 8.11
C LEU A 97 8.44 -17.98 6.60
N ILE A 98 9.42 -17.66 5.77
CA ILE A 98 9.32 -17.78 4.29
C ILE A 98 8.89 -19.20 3.86
N ARG A 99 9.32 -20.21 4.57
CA ARG A 99 8.94 -21.61 4.27
C ARG A 99 7.73 -22.10 5.06
N PHE A 100 7.59 -21.66 6.31
CA PHE A 100 6.70 -22.30 7.28
C PHE A 100 5.52 -21.45 7.73
N TYR A 101 5.35 -20.24 7.16
CA TYR A 101 4.22 -19.38 7.45
C TYR A 101 3.53 -18.94 6.16
N GLN A 102 2.25 -19.27 6.04
CA GLN A 102 1.48 -18.95 4.84
C GLN A 102 1.40 -17.45 4.61
N GLY A 103 1.74 -17.03 3.38
CA GLY A 103 1.71 -15.63 2.98
C GLY A 103 2.95 -14.83 3.39
N ALA A 104 4.00 -15.44 3.99
CA ALA A 104 5.21 -14.72 4.35
C ALA A 104 5.91 -14.11 3.13
N THR A 105 6.16 -12.80 3.17
CA THR A 105 6.81 -12.00 2.10
C THR A 105 8.20 -11.51 2.48
N GLY A 106 8.59 -11.56 3.75
CA GLY A 106 9.91 -11.11 4.22
C GLY A 106 10.01 -11.05 5.73
N LEU A 107 10.86 -10.21 6.32
CA LEU A 107 11.75 -9.25 5.66
C LEU A 107 13.20 -9.54 6.06
N LYS A 108 13.57 -9.29 7.33
CA LYS A 108 14.95 -9.40 7.80
C LYS A 108 15.04 -9.93 9.23
N THR A 109 16.01 -10.84 9.44
CA THR A 109 16.41 -11.30 10.78
C THR A 109 17.75 -10.70 11.17
N GLY A 110 17.99 -10.57 12.46
CA GLY A 110 19.27 -10.18 13.02
C GLY A 110 19.50 -10.80 14.38
N SER A 111 20.77 -10.91 14.77
CA SER A 111 21.14 -11.30 16.15
C SER A 111 22.54 -10.79 16.50
N THR A 112 22.67 -10.32 17.71
CA THR A 112 23.93 -10.02 18.39
C THR A 112 23.81 -10.45 19.85
N ASP A 113 24.90 -10.50 20.60
CA ASP A 113 24.86 -10.87 22.02
C ASP A 113 24.01 -9.88 22.85
N SER A 114 24.08 -8.59 22.52
CA SER A 114 23.31 -7.54 23.22
C SER A 114 21.86 -7.43 22.75
N ALA A 115 21.61 -7.47 21.44
CA ALA A 115 20.27 -7.36 20.85
C ALA A 115 19.52 -8.69 20.84
N ARG A 116 20.18 -9.80 21.15
CA ARG A 116 19.62 -11.16 21.06
C ARG A 116 19.00 -11.43 19.69
N TYR A 117 17.85 -12.05 19.62
CA TYR A 117 17.22 -12.46 18.37
C TYR A 117 16.13 -11.49 17.96
N CYS A 118 16.29 -10.88 16.79
CA CYS A 118 15.37 -9.88 16.25
C CYS A 118 14.83 -10.31 14.88
N ILE A 119 13.62 -9.88 14.55
CA ILE A 119 13.02 -10.05 13.24
C ILE A 119 12.08 -8.88 12.93
N SER A 120 12.13 -8.40 11.70
CA SER A 120 11.02 -7.76 11.03
C SER A 120 10.43 -8.79 10.07
N ALA A 121 9.21 -9.23 10.31
CA ALA A 121 8.50 -10.20 9.50
C ALA A 121 7.37 -9.53 8.74
N THR A 122 7.18 -9.89 7.47
CA THR A 122 6.06 -9.44 6.66
C THR A 122 5.29 -10.61 6.10
N ALA A 123 3.97 -10.48 6.00
CA ALA A 123 3.11 -11.46 5.39
C ALA A 123 1.90 -10.78 4.76
N GLU A 124 1.44 -11.33 3.63
CA GLU A 124 0.28 -10.85 2.88
C GLU A 124 -0.77 -11.96 2.76
N ARG A 125 -2.03 -11.61 3.04
CA ARG A 125 -3.20 -12.48 2.82
C ARG A 125 -4.37 -11.61 2.39
N GLU A 126 -5.09 -12.04 1.37
CA GLU A 126 -6.32 -11.39 0.91
C GLU A 126 -6.13 -9.87 0.65
N GLY A 127 -4.98 -9.50 0.07
CA GLY A 127 -4.64 -8.10 -0.23
C GLY A 127 -4.19 -7.25 0.97
N MET A 128 -4.22 -7.80 2.20
CA MET A 128 -3.74 -7.14 3.40
C MET A 128 -2.34 -7.62 3.75
N GLU A 129 -1.36 -6.71 3.77
CA GLU A 129 -0.01 -7.02 4.21
C GLU A 129 0.25 -6.48 5.62
N LEU A 130 0.78 -7.33 6.48
CA LEU A 130 1.10 -7.02 7.87
C LEU A 130 2.61 -7.07 8.11
N ILE A 131 3.07 -6.22 9.03
CA ILE A 131 4.44 -6.19 9.51
C ILE A 131 4.44 -6.51 11.00
N ALA A 132 5.21 -7.52 11.39
CA ALA A 132 5.43 -7.86 12.80
C ALA A 132 6.92 -7.69 13.14
N VAL A 133 7.21 -6.85 14.12
CA VAL A 133 8.58 -6.62 14.58
C VAL A 133 8.75 -7.17 15.99
N VAL A 134 9.73 -8.06 16.13
CA VAL A 134 10.13 -8.64 17.42
C VAL A 134 11.60 -8.32 17.66
N LEU A 135 11.86 -7.65 18.78
CA LEU A 135 13.22 -7.30 19.20
C LEU A 135 13.56 -8.01 20.50
N LYS A 136 14.83 -8.37 20.64
CA LYS A 136 15.41 -8.91 21.87
C LYS A 136 14.74 -10.19 22.38
N SER A 137 14.24 -11.05 21.49
CA SER A 137 13.72 -12.36 21.86
C SER A 137 14.81 -13.23 22.46
N PRO A 138 14.51 -14.03 23.50
CA PRO A 138 15.51 -14.84 24.21
C PRO A 138 16.15 -15.93 23.35
N THR A 139 15.39 -16.48 22.39
CA THR A 139 15.87 -17.54 21.49
C THR A 139 15.47 -17.28 20.03
N GLY A 140 16.23 -17.89 19.10
CA GLY A 140 15.90 -17.83 17.68
C GLY A 140 14.57 -18.49 17.33
N GLN A 141 14.11 -19.48 18.10
CA GLN A 141 12.80 -20.11 17.94
C GLN A 141 11.68 -19.18 18.44
N GLN A 142 11.81 -18.66 19.65
CA GLN A 142 10.82 -17.77 20.26
C GLN A 142 10.52 -16.56 19.38
N ARG A 143 11.54 -15.96 18.77
CA ARG A 143 11.39 -14.85 17.82
C ARG A 143 10.39 -15.16 16.70
N PHE A 144 10.41 -16.37 16.16
CA PHE A 144 9.47 -16.78 15.10
C PHE A 144 8.08 -17.09 15.64
N GLU A 145 7.99 -17.64 16.85
CA GLU A 145 6.71 -17.90 17.51
C GLU A 145 6.00 -16.59 17.85
N ASP A 146 6.72 -15.61 18.39
CA ASP A 146 6.19 -14.28 18.69
C ASP A 146 5.74 -13.56 17.40
N ALA A 147 6.56 -13.60 16.35
CA ALA A 147 6.20 -12.98 15.07
C ALA A 147 4.95 -13.65 14.44
N LYS A 148 4.83 -14.98 14.51
CA LYS A 148 3.63 -15.70 14.06
C LYS A 148 2.41 -15.30 14.88
N ALA A 149 2.54 -15.19 16.20
CA ALA A 149 1.44 -14.80 17.08
C ALA A 149 0.93 -13.39 16.71
N LEU A 150 1.83 -12.43 16.50
CA LEU A 150 1.47 -11.08 16.08
C LEU A 150 0.79 -11.06 14.70
N LEU A 151 1.34 -11.76 13.72
CA LEU A 151 0.73 -11.85 12.38
C LEU A 151 -0.64 -12.54 12.42
N ASN A 152 -0.76 -13.64 13.18
CA ASN A 152 -2.04 -14.33 13.34
C ASN A 152 -3.08 -13.45 14.03
N TYR A 153 -2.68 -12.70 15.07
CA TYR A 153 -3.55 -11.72 15.72
C TYR A 153 -4.05 -10.68 14.69
N GLY A 154 -3.13 -10.10 13.91
CA GLY A 154 -3.50 -9.11 12.90
C GLY A 154 -4.47 -9.67 11.86
N PHE A 155 -4.19 -10.83 11.26
CA PHE A 155 -5.06 -11.46 10.27
C PHE A 155 -6.38 -11.99 10.84
N SER A 156 -6.44 -12.35 12.11
CA SER A 156 -7.69 -12.76 12.74
C SER A 156 -8.58 -11.59 13.13
N THR A 157 -7.97 -10.48 13.53
CA THR A 157 -8.68 -9.31 14.07
C THR A 157 -9.11 -8.34 12.98
N TYR A 158 -8.23 -8.09 12.02
CA TYR A 158 -8.45 -7.08 10.97
C TYR A 158 -8.82 -7.72 9.64
N GLY A 159 -9.57 -6.98 8.84
CA GLY A 159 -9.94 -7.33 7.47
C GLY A 159 -9.89 -6.12 6.57
N LEU A 160 -9.79 -6.39 5.28
CA LEU A 160 -9.84 -5.40 4.22
C LEU A 160 -11.12 -5.59 3.43
N VAL A 161 -11.89 -4.54 3.25
CA VAL A 161 -13.08 -4.51 2.40
C VAL A 161 -12.86 -3.50 1.29
N HIS A 162 -13.24 -3.89 0.08
CA HIS A 162 -13.28 -3.00 -1.06
C HIS A 162 -14.70 -2.45 -1.20
N ALA A 163 -14.86 -1.17 -0.93
CA ALA A 163 -16.10 -0.47 -1.24
C ALA A 163 -16.20 -0.32 -2.76
N SER A 164 -17.20 -0.98 -3.32
CA SER A 164 -17.52 -0.90 -4.75
C SER A 164 -19.04 -0.94 -4.90
N PRO A 165 -19.61 -0.17 -5.84
CA PRO A 165 -21.04 -0.24 -6.10
C PRO A 165 -21.49 -1.67 -6.41
N GLU A 166 -22.61 -2.10 -5.86
CA GLU A 166 -23.19 -3.43 -6.12
C GLU A 166 -23.66 -3.58 -7.55
N GLU A 167 -24.11 -2.45 -8.15
CA GLU A 167 -24.56 -2.39 -9.54
C GLU A 167 -23.67 -1.44 -10.35
N PRO A 168 -23.57 -1.62 -11.68
CA PRO A 168 -22.87 -0.69 -12.55
C PRO A 168 -23.47 0.73 -12.41
N LEU A 169 -22.59 1.72 -12.21
CA LEU A 169 -23.01 3.10 -12.07
C LEU A 169 -23.69 3.59 -13.36
N PRO A 170 -24.88 4.21 -13.28
CA PRO A 170 -25.52 4.77 -14.45
C PRO A 170 -24.70 5.93 -15.01
N PRO A 171 -24.67 6.11 -16.36
CA PRO A 171 -24.02 7.26 -16.95
C PRO A 171 -24.71 8.57 -16.54
N VAL A 172 -23.92 9.59 -16.21
CA VAL A 172 -24.42 10.92 -15.80
C VAL A 172 -24.61 11.78 -17.06
N PRO A 173 -25.81 12.35 -17.29
CA PRO A 173 -26.06 13.28 -18.40
C PRO A 173 -25.14 14.51 -18.32
N VAL A 174 -24.59 14.95 -19.47
CA VAL A 174 -23.74 16.15 -19.53
C VAL A 174 -24.42 17.23 -20.37
N GLN A 175 -24.81 18.31 -19.72
CA GLN A 175 -25.43 19.46 -20.36
C GLN A 175 -24.36 20.24 -21.16
N LEU A 176 -24.71 20.65 -22.36
CA LEU A 176 -23.81 21.36 -23.28
C LEU A 176 -22.52 20.59 -23.60
N GLY A 177 -22.52 19.27 -23.42
CA GLY A 177 -21.38 18.40 -23.73
C GLY A 177 -21.38 17.95 -25.21
N ALA A 178 -20.19 17.78 -25.77
CA ALA A 178 -20.01 17.18 -27.10
C ALA A 178 -20.48 15.70 -27.10
N GLN A 179 -20.47 15.06 -25.94
CA GLN A 179 -21.09 13.77 -25.67
C GLN A 179 -22.22 13.99 -24.65
N GLY A 180 -23.34 13.28 -24.83
CA GLY A 180 -24.53 13.46 -24.00
C GLY A 180 -24.40 12.94 -22.59
N THR A 181 -23.43 12.10 -22.29
CA THR A 181 -23.22 11.47 -20.98
C THR A 181 -21.74 11.28 -20.70
N VAL A 182 -21.40 11.12 -19.42
CA VAL A 182 -20.09 10.70 -18.92
C VAL A 182 -20.26 9.47 -18.03
N GLN A 183 -19.37 8.48 -18.16
CA GLN A 183 -19.37 7.29 -17.33
C GLN A 183 -18.71 7.58 -15.98
N PRO A 184 -19.40 7.39 -14.85
CA PRO A 184 -18.79 7.46 -13.52
C PRO A 184 -17.98 6.21 -13.22
N ARG A 185 -16.93 6.35 -12.40
CA ARG A 185 -16.14 5.22 -11.89
C ARG A 185 -15.68 5.48 -10.46
N VAL A 186 -15.51 4.40 -9.70
CA VAL A 186 -14.81 4.39 -8.42
C VAL A 186 -13.39 3.90 -8.66
N ASP A 187 -12.39 4.57 -8.06
CA ASP A 187 -11.02 4.06 -8.05
C ASP A 187 -10.92 2.96 -6.99
N PRO A 188 -10.55 1.72 -7.36
CA PRO A 188 -10.44 0.63 -6.40
C PRO A 188 -9.48 0.92 -5.24
N ALA A 189 -8.46 1.75 -5.48
CA ALA A 189 -7.49 2.13 -4.44
C ALA A 189 -8.08 3.10 -3.40
N GLU A 190 -9.04 3.95 -3.78
CA GLU A 190 -9.72 4.88 -2.88
C GLU A 190 -10.83 4.18 -2.06
N GLY A 191 -11.33 3.04 -2.55
CA GLY A 191 -12.40 2.26 -1.91
C GLY A 191 -11.93 1.24 -0.85
N LEU A 192 -10.69 1.32 -0.37
CA LEU A 192 -10.15 0.38 0.60
C LEU A 192 -10.48 0.79 2.04
N LEU A 193 -11.21 -0.07 2.76
CA LEU A 193 -11.49 0.06 4.18
C LEU A 193 -10.78 -1.04 4.96
N LEU A 194 -9.81 -0.65 5.80
CA LEU A 194 -9.15 -1.53 6.77
C LEU A 194 -9.75 -1.27 8.15
N ALA A 195 -10.38 -2.28 8.73
CA ALA A 195 -10.94 -2.18 10.07
C ALA A 195 -10.95 -3.54 10.78
N GLU A 196 -11.31 -3.56 12.06
CA GLU A 196 -11.59 -4.80 12.76
C GLU A 196 -12.74 -5.55 12.08
N LYS A 197 -12.62 -6.87 11.92
CA LYS A 197 -13.62 -7.71 11.25
C LYS A 197 -15.01 -7.60 11.86
N SER A 198 -15.10 -7.35 13.17
CA SER A 198 -16.35 -7.04 13.87
C SER A 198 -17.05 -5.80 13.34
N ARG A 199 -16.27 -4.82 12.87
CA ARG A 199 -16.76 -3.57 12.29
C ARG A 199 -16.99 -3.65 10.79
N LEU A 200 -16.60 -4.72 10.13
CA LEU A 200 -16.83 -4.93 8.69
C LEU A 200 -18.15 -5.66 8.42
N GLN A 201 -18.88 -6.06 9.46
CA GLN A 201 -20.19 -6.69 9.32
C GLN A 201 -21.30 -5.63 9.30
N GLY A 202 -22.30 -5.84 8.43
CA GLY A 202 -23.44 -4.91 8.33
C GLY A 202 -23.09 -3.55 7.72
N LEU A 203 -22.09 -3.52 6.85
CA LEU A 203 -21.80 -2.33 6.05
C LEU A 203 -22.89 -2.13 5.00
N GLU A 204 -23.40 -0.91 4.92
CA GLU A 204 -24.33 -0.49 3.89
C GLU A 204 -23.62 0.49 2.95
N GLN A 205 -23.92 0.41 1.66
CA GLN A 205 -23.32 1.27 0.65
C GLN A 205 -24.41 2.10 -0.03
N THR A 206 -24.16 3.40 -0.14
CA THR A 206 -25.07 4.34 -0.81
C THR A 206 -24.30 5.14 -1.85
N VAL A 207 -24.80 5.11 -3.09
CA VAL A 207 -24.27 5.89 -4.22
C VAL A 207 -25.06 7.17 -4.35
N THR A 208 -24.36 8.31 -4.35
CA THR A 208 -24.97 9.63 -4.62
C THR A 208 -24.33 10.19 -5.89
N LEU A 209 -25.14 10.36 -6.95
CA LEU A 209 -24.76 10.99 -8.21
C LEU A 209 -25.66 12.17 -8.51
N PRO A 210 -25.21 13.22 -9.21
CA PRO A 210 -26.04 14.33 -9.65
C PRO A 210 -26.97 13.88 -10.79
N GLU A 211 -28.10 14.54 -10.94
CA GLU A 211 -28.99 14.32 -12.08
C GLU A 211 -28.35 14.68 -13.42
N SER A 212 -27.43 15.65 -13.44
CA SER A 212 -26.64 16.03 -14.60
C SER A 212 -25.38 16.78 -14.18
N ALA A 213 -24.37 16.81 -15.06
CA ALA A 213 -23.16 17.62 -14.98
C ALA A 213 -23.13 18.66 -16.10
N GLU A 214 -22.42 19.77 -15.92
CA GLU A 214 -22.24 20.81 -16.95
C GLU A 214 -20.87 20.66 -17.62
N ALA A 215 -20.84 20.73 -18.96
CA ALA A 215 -19.59 20.66 -19.72
C ALA A 215 -18.74 21.94 -19.56
N PRO A 216 -17.39 21.82 -19.58
CA PRO A 216 -16.62 20.61 -19.80
C PRO A 216 -16.48 19.78 -18.50
N VAL A 217 -16.56 18.45 -18.63
CA VAL A 217 -16.23 17.49 -17.57
C VAL A 217 -14.89 16.86 -17.93
N ARG A 218 -13.91 16.92 -17.05
CA ARG A 218 -12.59 16.32 -17.28
C ARG A 218 -12.49 14.94 -16.66
N GLN A 219 -11.74 14.07 -17.28
CA GLN A 219 -11.40 12.78 -16.67
C GLN A 219 -10.80 12.98 -15.27
N GLY A 220 -11.36 12.28 -14.26
CA GLY A 220 -10.97 12.42 -12.87
C GLY A 220 -11.76 13.45 -12.05
N ASP A 221 -12.59 14.29 -12.68
CA ASP A 221 -13.47 15.20 -11.94
C ASP A 221 -14.44 14.41 -11.07
N VAL A 222 -14.71 14.91 -9.86
CA VAL A 222 -15.64 14.28 -8.91
C VAL A 222 -17.07 14.53 -9.40
N LEU A 223 -17.79 13.45 -9.67
CA LEU A 223 -19.20 13.49 -10.06
C LEU A 223 -20.12 13.21 -8.89
N GLY A 224 -19.68 12.42 -7.92
CA GLY A 224 -20.51 12.01 -6.79
C GLY A 224 -19.71 11.30 -5.71
N THR A 225 -20.40 10.61 -4.83
CA THR A 225 -19.79 9.93 -3.68
C THR A 225 -20.41 8.55 -3.47
N LEU A 226 -19.58 7.55 -3.21
CA LEU A 226 -19.97 6.27 -2.63
C LEU A 226 -19.74 6.37 -1.12
N THR A 227 -20.80 6.36 -0.33
CA THR A 227 -20.74 6.41 1.13
C THR A 227 -20.92 5.01 1.69
N VAL A 228 -20.02 4.58 2.56
CA VAL A 228 -20.14 3.34 3.33
C VAL A 228 -20.50 3.69 4.76
N THR A 229 -21.59 3.12 5.24
CA THR A 229 -22.08 3.34 6.61
C THR A 229 -22.09 2.04 7.39
N GLN A 230 -21.96 2.16 8.70
CA GLN A 230 -22.18 1.08 9.66
C GLN A 230 -23.06 1.58 10.80
N ASN A 231 -24.17 0.90 11.06
CA ASN A 231 -25.16 1.32 12.08
C ASN A 231 -25.59 2.79 11.94
N GLY A 232 -25.65 3.32 10.70
CA GLY A 232 -26.02 4.70 10.41
C GLY A 232 -24.87 5.72 10.55
N GLU A 233 -23.66 5.31 10.94
CA GLU A 233 -22.48 6.18 10.97
C GLU A 233 -21.66 5.99 9.71
N THR A 234 -21.19 7.08 9.11
CA THR A 234 -20.30 7.05 7.94
C THR A 234 -18.90 6.58 8.36
N VAL A 235 -18.45 5.48 7.74
CA VAL A 235 -17.11 4.89 7.99
C VAL A 235 -16.14 5.12 6.85
N LEU A 236 -16.64 5.36 5.63
CA LEU A 236 -15.82 5.66 4.46
C LEU A 236 -16.63 6.47 3.44
N GLU A 237 -16.01 7.47 2.85
CA GLU A 237 -16.51 8.18 1.68
C GLU A 237 -15.50 8.05 0.53
N VAL A 238 -15.97 7.58 -0.61
CA VAL A 238 -15.16 7.36 -1.81
C VAL A 238 -15.66 8.24 -2.93
N PRO A 239 -14.84 9.11 -3.51
CA PRO A 239 -15.25 9.94 -4.62
C PRO A 239 -15.52 9.09 -5.87
N ILE A 240 -16.66 9.34 -6.51
CA ILE A 240 -16.99 8.79 -7.82
C ILE A 240 -16.53 9.80 -8.86
N ARG A 241 -15.68 9.37 -9.77
CA ARG A 241 -15.02 10.26 -10.73
C ARG A 241 -15.44 10.00 -12.16
N ALA A 242 -15.32 11.01 -13.01
CA ALA A 242 -15.48 10.86 -14.45
C ALA A 242 -14.42 9.92 -15.04
N ALA A 243 -14.84 8.90 -15.79
CA ALA A 243 -13.94 7.96 -16.42
C ALA A 243 -13.26 8.54 -17.68
N GLU A 244 -13.87 9.57 -18.26
CA GLU A 244 -13.46 10.18 -19.53
C GLU A 244 -13.70 11.69 -19.51
N THR A 245 -13.13 12.41 -20.47
CA THR A 245 -13.37 13.85 -20.65
C THR A 245 -14.51 14.06 -21.62
N VAL A 246 -15.46 14.93 -21.28
CA VAL A 246 -16.54 15.41 -22.15
C VAL A 246 -16.32 16.90 -22.39
N GLU A 247 -15.90 17.24 -23.58
CA GLU A 247 -15.67 18.64 -23.99
C GLU A 247 -17.00 19.40 -24.18
N LYS A 248 -16.94 20.72 -24.11
CA LYS A 248 -18.09 21.56 -24.38
C LYS A 248 -18.43 21.56 -25.87
N LEU A 249 -19.73 21.52 -26.20
CA LEU A 249 -20.22 21.68 -27.56
C LEU A 249 -19.66 22.96 -28.19
N THR A 250 -19.07 22.82 -29.38
CA THR A 250 -18.64 23.97 -30.17
C THR A 250 -19.79 24.54 -31.02
N PHE A 251 -19.70 25.82 -31.37
CA PHE A 251 -20.74 26.49 -32.19
C PHE A 251 -21.05 25.75 -33.52
N GLY A 252 -20.09 25.05 -34.13
CA GLY A 252 -20.29 24.24 -35.32
C GLY A 252 -21.10 22.96 -35.12
N GLN A 253 -21.21 22.49 -33.91
CA GLN A 253 -21.96 21.27 -33.52
C GLN A 253 -23.38 21.59 -33.01
N MET A 254 -23.69 22.86 -32.70
CA MET A 254 -24.99 23.31 -32.21
C MET A 254 -26.18 23.17 -33.18
N PRO A 255 -26.04 23.33 -34.49
CA PRO A 255 -27.20 23.36 -35.40
C PRO A 255 -28.01 22.06 -35.45
N VAL A 256 -27.39 20.92 -35.22
CA VAL A 256 -28.04 19.62 -35.34
C VAL A 256 -28.92 19.30 -34.11
N SER A 257 -28.50 19.72 -32.91
CA SER A 257 -29.26 19.49 -31.66
C SER A 257 -30.46 20.47 -31.56
N TYR A 258 -30.34 21.70 -32.04
CA TYR A 258 -31.41 22.70 -31.92
C TYR A 258 -32.56 22.45 -32.88
N THR A 259 -32.32 21.86 -34.04
CA THR A 259 -33.38 21.48 -35.00
C THR A 259 -34.20 20.28 -34.51
N HIS A 260 -33.60 19.35 -33.73
CA HIS A 260 -34.34 18.24 -33.15
C HIS A 260 -35.27 18.67 -31.97
N LEU A 261 -34.84 19.61 -31.16
CA LEU A 261 -35.70 20.14 -30.07
C LEU A 261 -36.86 20.94 -30.60
N ARG A 262 -36.71 21.77 -31.65
CA ARG A 262 -37.84 22.49 -32.26
C ARG A 262 -38.81 21.59 -33.05
N ALA A 263 -38.32 20.50 -33.64
CA ALA A 263 -39.20 19.56 -34.32
C ALA A 263 -40.16 18.83 -33.35
N HIS A 264 -39.79 18.64 -32.10
CA HIS A 264 -40.68 18.06 -31.09
C HIS A 264 -41.70 19.04 -30.50
N GLU A 265 -41.40 20.35 -30.45
CA GLU A 265 -42.34 21.34 -29.94
C GLU A 265 -43.44 21.71 -30.98
N THR A 266 -43.08 21.74 -32.28
CA THR A 266 -44.05 22.07 -33.36
C THR A 266 -45.05 20.94 -33.63
N LEU A 267 -44.78 19.69 -33.27
CA LEU A 267 -45.70 18.56 -33.36
C LEU A 267 -46.71 18.48 -32.18
N ARG A 268 -46.60 19.32 -31.17
CA ARG A 268 -47.58 19.41 -30.04
C ARG A 268 -48.63 20.48 -30.20
N HIS A 269 -48.58 21.27 -31.28
CA HIS A 269 -49.52 22.37 -31.53
C HIS A 269 -50.24 22.23 -32.91
N LEU A 270 -50.32 21.02 -33.45
CA LEU A 270 -51.22 20.60 -34.50
C LEU A 270 -52.11 19.44 -34.00
#